data_92e961bbd6077b4c15f5c42c059b22da
#
_entry.id   92e961bbd6077b4c15f5c42c059b22da
#
_cell.length_a   1.000
_cell.length_b   1.000
_cell.length_c   1.000
_cell.angle_alpha   90.00
_cell.angle_beta   90.00
_cell.angle_gamma   90.00
#
_symmetry.space_group_name_H-M   'P 1'
#
loop_
_entity.id
_entity.type
_entity.pdbx_description
1 polymer ?
#
loop_
_entity_poly.entity_id
_entity_poly.type
_entity_poly.pdbx_seq_one_letter_code
_entity_poly.pdbx_strand_id
1 'polypeptide(L)'
;QYETNIKTSITFIEAATGNMIGVADVETSGTSKETQFKSIKSAIDSIPGLLQYEIRKISQFQNQTKVVSSKFGSITMLLGQNMGVKKGDEYAIIVTENVEGYTNEREVGLIKIKDVGTTSSEGIVLYSDVKVDKDTQLREIPRPEGEASLYAHLVSFDDNSSSDGSIAVGLKISLTRGYFGLMPYAFAQITFDEPKGYPIGFGVGGEYAIYLGRLELAARVGLAGSSCVLITWLQDAFSNSDDTYFTHYGLNAGAYVSWLLSRDTKIYASLQYDLMLGLLDGLGELFNSFSATSIGLGVTFK
;
A
#
# COMPACT_ATOMS: atom_id res chain seq x y z
N GLN A 1 -5.86 -30.15 -4.39
CA GLN A 1 -6.07 -28.72 -4.38
C GLN A 1 -7.07 -28.37 -5.48
N TYR A 2 -8.09 -27.56 -5.13
CA TYR A 2 -9.11 -27.06 -6.07
C TYR A 2 -8.83 -25.59 -6.32
N GLU A 3 -8.92 -25.18 -7.58
CA GLU A 3 -8.79 -23.78 -8.00
C GLU A 3 -10.02 -23.42 -8.86
N THR A 4 -10.55 -22.22 -8.64
CA THR A 4 -11.71 -21.69 -9.35
C THR A 4 -11.42 -20.27 -9.79
N ASN A 5 -11.60 -19.99 -11.07
CA ASN A 5 -11.51 -18.65 -11.64
C ASN A 5 -12.87 -18.22 -12.14
N ILE A 6 -13.35 -17.04 -11.73
CA ILE A 6 -14.64 -16.46 -12.11
C ILE A 6 -14.38 -15.14 -12.81
N LYS A 7 -14.94 -14.99 -14.01
CA LYS A 7 -14.99 -13.73 -14.74
C LYS A 7 -16.43 -13.25 -14.81
N THR A 8 -16.67 -12.02 -14.38
CA THR A 8 -17.98 -11.37 -14.38
C THR A 8 -17.88 -10.02 -15.06
N SER A 9 -18.75 -9.74 -16.01
CA SER A 9 -18.87 -8.45 -16.69
C SER A 9 -20.25 -7.87 -16.46
N ILE A 10 -20.33 -6.62 -15.99
CA ILE A 10 -21.58 -5.90 -15.77
C ILE A 10 -21.57 -4.66 -16.65
N THR A 11 -22.51 -4.60 -17.58
CA THR A 11 -22.68 -3.45 -18.47
C THR A 11 -23.77 -2.53 -17.93
N PHE A 12 -23.44 -1.24 -17.80
CA PHE A 12 -24.36 -0.18 -17.39
C PHE A 12 -24.90 0.53 -18.64
N ILE A 13 -26.23 0.62 -18.74
CA ILE A 13 -26.91 1.24 -19.87
C ILE A 13 -27.85 2.32 -19.34
N GLU A 14 -27.81 3.49 -19.94
CA GLU A 14 -28.74 4.58 -19.65
C GLU A 14 -30.13 4.21 -20.14
N ALA A 15 -31.08 4.05 -19.23
CA ALA A 15 -32.42 3.57 -19.57
C ALA A 15 -33.22 4.50 -20.52
N ALA A 16 -32.92 5.81 -20.49
CA ALA A 16 -33.62 6.81 -21.31
C ALA A 16 -33.17 6.80 -22.78
N THR A 17 -31.91 6.53 -23.03
CA THR A 17 -31.28 6.65 -24.37
C THR A 17 -30.85 5.32 -24.96
N GLY A 18 -30.71 4.26 -24.12
CA GLY A 18 -30.14 2.98 -24.50
C GLY A 18 -28.60 3.02 -24.67
N ASN A 19 -27.96 4.14 -24.40
CA ASN A 19 -26.52 4.27 -24.53
C ASN A 19 -25.78 3.53 -23.42
N MET A 20 -24.63 2.93 -23.75
CA MET A 20 -23.75 2.30 -22.79
C MET A 20 -23.02 3.39 -21.99
N ILE A 21 -23.16 3.33 -20.66
CA ILE A 21 -22.47 4.21 -19.70
C ILE A 21 -21.06 3.69 -19.43
N GLY A 22 -20.91 2.38 -19.26
CA GLY A 22 -19.63 1.75 -18.98
C GLY A 22 -19.78 0.25 -18.69
N VAL A 23 -18.63 -0.39 -18.54
CA VAL A 23 -18.52 -1.82 -18.19
C VAL A 23 -17.63 -1.97 -16.97
N ALA A 24 -18.05 -2.81 -16.02
CA ALA A 24 -17.26 -3.24 -14.89
C ALA A 24 -16.91 -4.73 -15.06
N ASP A 25 -15.63 -5.00 -15.30
CA ASP A 25 -15.09 -6.35 -15.46
C ASP A 25 -14.37 -6.77 -14.18
N VAL A 26 -14.76 -7.92 -13.63
CA VAL A 26 -14.19 -8.48 -12.41
C VAL A 26 -13.71 -9.89 -12.70
N GLU A 27 -12.47 -10.17 -12.34
CA GLU A 27 -11.89 -11.51 -12.35
C GLU A 27 -11.45 -11.87 -10.93
N THR A 28 -11.95 -12.99 -10.42
CA THR A 28 -11.64 -13.50 -9.08
C THR A 28 -11.14 -14.92 -9.15
N SER A 29 -10.25 -15.28 -8.22
CA SER A 29 -9.78 -16.64 -8.04
C SER A 29 -10.02 -17.10 -6.60
N GLY A 30 -10.35 -18.38 -6.46
CA GLY A 30 -10.49 -19.03 -5.17
C GLY A 30 -9.74 -20.35 -5.15
N THR A 31 -9.06 -20.64 -4.04
CA THR A 31 -8.35 -21.90 -3.86
C THR A 31 -8.81 -22.62 -2.60
N SER A 32 -8.83 -23.96 -2.63
CA SER A 32 -9.12 -24.77 -1.44
C SER A 32 -8.39 -26.10 -1.49
N LYS A 33 -7.86 -26.53 -0.36
CA LYS A 33 -7.28 -27.88 -0.19
C LYS A 33 -8.36 -28.92 0.15
N GLU A 34 -9.56 -28.49 0.56
CA GLU A 34 -10.58 -29.38 1.10
C GLU A 34 -11.64 -29.76 0.07
N THR A 35 -12.34 -28.78 -0.52
CA THR A 35 -13.44 -29.03 -1.44
C THR A 35 -13.50 -28.00 -2.57
N GLN A 36 -14.05 -28.43 -3.73
CA GLN A 36 -14.35 -27.53 -4.84
C GLN A 36 -15.33 -26.43 -4.44
N PHE A 37 -16.32 -26.74 -3.62
CA PHE A 37 -17.30 -25.75 -3.14
C PHE A 37 -16.65 -24.60 -2.37
N LYS A 38 -15.65 -24.90 -1.52
CA LYS A 38 -14.91 -23.87 -0.78
C LYS A 38 -14.08 -22.97 -1.72
N SER A 39 -13.51 -23.51 -2.79
CA SER A 39 -12.80 -22.69 -3.77
C SER A 39 -13.74 -21.78 -4.55
N ILE A 40 -14.91 -22.27 -4.95
CA ILE A 40 -15.95 -21.46 -5.60
C ILE A 40 -16.44 -20.35 -4.66
N LYS A 41 -16.76 -20.71 -3.41
CA LYS A 41 -17.19 -19.72 -2.40
C LYS A 41 -16.15 -18.62 -2.19
N SER A 42 -14.88 -18.97 -2.05
CA SER A 42 -13.79 -18.01 -1.89
C SER A 42 -13.69 -17.05 -3.07
N ALA A 43 -13.84 -17.56 -4.32
CA ALA A 43 -13.86 -16.71 -5.50
C ALA A 43 -15.06 -15.75 -5.52
N ILE A 44 -16.28 -16.24 -5.16
CA ILE A 44 -17.50 -15.42 -5.12
C ILE A 44 -17.42 -14.35 -4.03
N ASP A 45 -16.93 -14.68 -2.84
CA ASP A 45 -16.84 -13.75 -1.70
C ASP A 45 -15.94 -12.54 -2.00
N SER A 46 -15.04 -12.65 -2.97
CA SER A 46 -14.15 -11.57 -3.42
C SER A 46 -14.80 -10.63 -4.46
N ILE A 47 -15.89 -11.04 -5.13
CA ILE A 47 -16.52 -10.25 -6.20
C ILE A 47 -17.02 -8.88 -5.71
N PRO A 48 -17.76 -8.75 -4.58
CA PRO A 48 -18.39 -7.48 -4.20
C PRO A 48 -17.39 -6.32 -4.03
N GLY A 49 -16.24 -6.59 -3.42
CA GLY A 49 -15.21 -5.57 -3.20
C GLY A 49 -14.57 -5.09 -4.50
N LEU A 50 -14.20 -6.02 -5.38
CA LEU A 50 -13.63 -5.70 -6.68
C LEU A 50 -14.65 -5.01 -7.60
N LEU A 51 -15.90 -5.48 -7.58
CA LEU A 51 -16.97 -4.87 -8.37
C LEU A 51 -17.24 -3.43 -7.95
N GLN A 52 -17.28 -3.13 -6.65
CA GLN A 52 -17.43 -1.78 -6.15
C GLN A 52 -16.30 -0.85 -6.65
N TYR A 53 -15.07 -1.35 -6.68
CA TYR A 53 -13.93 -0.61 -7.20
C TYR A 53 -14.06 -0.36 -8.72
N GLU A 54 -14.39 -1.39 -9.51
CA GLU A 54 -14.54 -1.28 -10.96
C GLU A 54 -15.71 -0.35 -11.35
N ILE A 55 -16.84 -0.39 -10.64
CA ILE A 55 -17.95 0.53 -10.85
C ILE A 55 -17.52 1.99 -10.62
N ARG A 56 -16.75 2.27 -9.56
CA ARG A 56 -16.28 3.62 -9.27
C ARG A 56 -15.25 4.16 -10.28
N LYS A 57 -14.65 3.31 -11.10
CA LYS A 57 -13.79 3.75 -12.22
C LYS A 57 -14.60 4.39 -13.37
N ILE A 58 -15.89 4.07 -13.47
CA ILE A 58 -16.79 4.70 -14.45
C ILE A 58 -17.12 6.11 -13.96
N SER A 59 -16.81 7.12 -14.77
CA SER A 59 -16.86 8.53 -14.37
C SER A 59 -18.22 8.98 -13.84
N GLN A 60 -19.32 8.45 -14.36
CA GLN A 60 -20.69 8.74 -13.91
C GLN A 60 -20.99 8.24 -12.51
N PHE A 61 -20.26 7.24 -12.00
CA PHE A 61 -20.45 6.65 -10.67
C PHE A 61 -19.42 7.12 -9.65
N GLN A 62 -18.49 7.99 -10.04
CA GLN A 62 -17.57 8.63 -9.09
C GLN A 62 -18.28 9.66 -8.24
N ASN A 63 -17.97 9.69 -6.96
CA ASN A 63 -18.45 10.73 -6.08
C ASN A 63 -17.90 12.10 -6.52
N GLN A 64 -18.80 13.03 -6.74
CA GLN A 64 -18.45 14.42 -7.07
C GLN A 64 -19.03 15.35 -6.01
N THR A 65 -18.28 16.35 -5.60
CA THR A 65 -18.70 17.32 -4.58
C THR A 65 -17.96 18.64 -4.78
N LYS A 66 -18.24 19.58 -3.87
CA LYS A 66 -17.55 20.86 -3.81
C LYS A 66 -16.95 21.08 -2.44
N VAL A 67 -15.91 21.87 -2.40
CA VAL A 67 -15.34 22.38 -1.15
C VAL A 67 -16.34 23.35 -0.51
N VAL A 68 -16.65 23.12 0.75
CA VAL A 68 -17.52 24.00 1.56
C VAL A 68 -16.70 25.06 2.26
N SER A 69 -15.58 24.66 2.82
CA SER A 69 -14.63 25.57 3.46
C SER A 69 -13.19 25.10 3.21
N SER A 70 -12.29 26.05 3.13
CA SER A 70 -10.85 25.79 3.00
C SER A 70 -10.10 26.67 3.99
N LYS A 71 -9.22 26.05 4.80
CA LYS A 71 -8.43 26.76 5.80
C LYS A 71 -7.11 26.06 6.05
N PHE A 72 -5.99 26.78 5.88
CA PHE A 72 -4.64 26.28 6.14
C PHE A 72 -4.30 24.93 5.48
N GLY A 73 -4.71 24.73 4.21
CA GLY A 73 -4.47 23.48 3.49
C GLY A 73 -5.41 22.33 3.84
N SER A 74 -6.30 22.50 4.80
CA SER A 74 -7.44 21.60 5.07
C SER A 74 -8.68 22.09 4.34
N ILE A 75 -9.49 21.13 3.88
CA ILE A 75 -10.79 21.40 3.28
C ILE A 75 -11.89 20.60 3.99
N THR A 76 -13.11 21.13 3.93
CA THR A 76 -14.32 20.39 4.30
C THR A 76 -15.19 20.20 3.07
N MET A 77 -15.75 19.01 2.92
CA MET A 77 -16.70 18.65 1.86
C MET A 77 -17.96 17.98 2.45
N LEU A 78 -19.11 18.09 1.74
CA LEU A 78 -20.38 17.48 2.16
C LEU A 78 -20.57 16.07 1.61
N LEU A 79 -19.57 15.23 1.77
CA LEU A 79 -19.65 13.78 1.59
C LEU A 79 -19.09 13.12 2.83
N GLY A 80 -19.77 12.12 3.35
CA GLY A 80 -19.38 11.40 4.55
C GLY A 80 -19.56 9.88 4.40
N GLN A 81 -19.60 9.20 5.54
CA GLN A 81 -19.77 7.73 5.58
C GLN A 81 -21.05 7.26 4.89
N ASN A 82 -22.13 8.04 4.96
CA ASN A 82 -23.40 7.74 4.28
C ASN A 82 -23.30 7.68 2.75
N MET A 83 -22.26 8.31 2.18
CA MET A 83 -21.94 8.27 0.75
C MET A 83 -20.74 7.35 0.44
N GLY A 84 -20.32 6.53 1.42
CA GLY A 84 -19.25 5.56 1.26
C GLY A 84 -17.84 6.16 1.29
N VAL A 85 -17.67 7.42 1.74
CA VAL A 85 -16.34 8.02 1.93
C VAL A 85 -15.65 7.34 3.09
N LYS A 86 -14.37 7.04 2.90
CA LYS A 86 -13.50 6.43 3.90
C LYS A 86 -12.27 7.29 4.15
N LYS A 87 -11.70 7.19 5.34
CA LYS A 87 -10.41 7.80 5.66
C LYS A 87 -9.34 7.26 4.72
N GLY A 88 -8.52 8.17 4.16
CA GLY A 88 -7.50 7.83 3.17
C GLY A 88 -7.97 7.88 1.72
N ASP A 89 -9.28 8.05 1.45
CA ASP A 89 -9.78 8.28 0.09
C ASP A 89 -9.13 9.52 -0.53
N GLU A 90 -8.96 9.50 -1.84
CA GLU A 90 -8.35 10.59 -2.59
C GLU A 90 -9.35 11.23 -3.54
N TYR A 91 -9.27 12.56 -3.66
CA TYR A 91 -10.09 13.36 -4.57
C TYR A 91 -9.23 14.26 -5.43
N ALA A 92 -9.49 14.25 -6.73
CA ALA A 92 -8.93 15.22 -7.68
C ALA A 92 -9.60 16.57 -7.49
N ILE A 93 -8.82 17.63 -7.57
CA ILE A 93 -9.32 19.00 -7.73
C ILE A 93 -9.52 19.22 -9.22
N ILE A 94 -10.75 19.55 -9.62
CA ILE A 94 -11.14 19.71 -11.01
C ILE A 94 -11.37 21.18 -11.33
N VAL A 95 -10.80 21.65 -12.43
CA VAL A 95 -11.11 22.94 -13.04
C VAL A 95 -11.77 22.69 -14.38
N THR A 96 -12.90 23.35 -14.59
CA THR A 96 -13.65 23.30 -15.84
C THR A 96 -13.34 24.55 -16.64
N GLU A 97 -12.76 24.38 -17.79
CA GLU A 97 -12.43 25.46 -18.75
C GLU A 97 -13.32 25.36 -19.98
N ASN A 98 -13.92 26.46 -20.38
CA ASN A 98 -14.65 26.53 -21.65
C ASN A 98 -13.72 27.10 -22.75
N VAL A 99 -13.33 26.25 -23.69
CA VAL A 99 -12.49 26.62 -24.82
C VAL A 99 -13.32 26.45 -26.11
N GLU A 100 -13.58 27.54 -26.80
CA GLU A 100 -14.28 27.54 -28.08
C GLU A 100 -15.66 26.83 -28.09
N GLY A 101 -16.38 26.87 -26.95
CA GLY A 101 -17.69 26.23 -26.79
C GLY A 101 -17.64 24.77 -26.34
N TYR A 102 -16.45 24.22 -26.12
CA TYR A 102 -16.24 22.91 -25.53
C TYR A 102 -15.87 23.03 -24.04
N THR A 103 -16.51 22.23 -23.22
CA THR A 103 -16.18 22.10 -21.80
C THR A 103 -15.03 21.11 -21.63
N ASN A 104 -13.89 21.57 -21.14
CA ASN A 104 -12.75 20.74 -20.84
C ASN A 104 -12.53 20.68 -19.31
N GLU A 105 -12.45 19.49 -18.77
CA GLU A 105 -12.13 19.27 -17.35
C GLU A 105 -10.67 18.86 -17.20
N ARG A 106 -9.97 19.56 -16.29
CA ARG A 106 -8.56 19.27 -16.00
C ARG A 106 -8.36 19.04 -14.51
N GLU A 107 -7.65 17.97 -14.17
CA GLU A 107 -7.17 17.73 -12.81
C GLU A 107 -5.99 18.68 -12.52
N VAL A 108 -6.12 19.46 -11.45
CA VAL A 108 -5.13 20.47 -11.06
C VAL A 108 -4.59 20.27 -9.65
N GLY A 109 -5.04 19.23 -8.96
CA GLY A 109 -4.57 18.95 -7.60
C GLY A 109 -5.14 17.66 -7.01
N LEU A 110 -4.68 17.35 -5.81
CA LEU A 110 -5.02 16.14 -5.08
C LEU A 110 -5.30 16.46 -3.61
N ILE A 111 -6.37 15.87 -3.11
CA ILE A 111 -6.78 15.92 -1.70
C ILE A 111 -6.82 14.50 -1.16
N LYS A 112 -6.36 14.31 0.09
CA LYS A 112 -6.49 13.05 0.84
C LYS A 112 -7.42 13.25 2.04
N ILE A 113 -8.39 12.37 2.20
CA ILE A 113 -9.36 12.44 3.31
C ILE A 113 -8.68 12.01 4.60
N LYS A 114 -8.73 12.90 5.59
CA LYS A 114 -8.14 12.73 6.93
C LYS A 114 -9.15 12.23 7.94
N ASP A 115 -10.32 12.86 7.98
CA ASP A 115 -11.37 12.55 8.93
C ASP A 115 -12.73 12.48 8.24
N VAL A 116 -13.57 11.52 8.66
CA VAL A 116 -14.87 11.25 8.03
C VAL A 116 -15.96 11.25 9.08
N GLY A 117 -16.89 12.20 8.97
CA GLY A 117 -18.13 12.22 9.71
C GLY A 117 -19.26 11.52 8.94
N THR A 118 -20.47 11.55 9.50
CA THR A 118 -21.63 10.89 8.88
C THR A 118 -21.99 11.49 7.51
N THR A 119 -22.01 12.83 7.41
CA THR A 119 -22.47 13.58 6.22
C THR A 119 -21.40 14.51 5.63
N SER A 120 -20.26 14.65 6.30
CA SER A 120 -19.17 15.53 5.87
C SER A 120 -17.82 14.88 6.14
N SER A 121 -16.80 15.33 5.42
CA SER A 121 -15.43 14.87 5.62
C SER A 121 -14.46 16.03 5.57
N GLU A 122 -13.33 15.86 6.26
CA GLU A 122 -12.18 16.75 6.19
C GLU A 122 -11.05 16.10 5.40
N GLY A 123 -10.44 16.87 4.50
CA GLY A 123 -9.30 16.45 3.69
C GLY A 123 -8.14 17.42 3.80
N ILE A 124 -6.95 16.92 3.46
CA ILE A 124 -5.72 17.70 3.33
C ILE A 124 -5.40 17.84 1.86
N VAL A 125 -5.12 19.05 1.42
CA VAL A 125 -4.61 19.32 0.06
C VAL A 125 -3.15 18.85 0.00
N LEU A 126 -2.90 17.82 -0.79
CA LEU A 126 -1.54 17.32 -1.01
C LEU A 126 -0.77 18.20 -2.00
N TYR A 127 -1.44 18.61 -3.06
CA TYR A 127 -0.96 19.66 -3.97
C TYR A 127 -2.12 20.26 -4.75
N SER A 128 -1.92 21.47 -5.26
CA SER A 128 -2.83 22.11 -6.21
C SER A 128 -2.10 23.18 -7.00
N ASP A 129 -2.39 23.26 -8.30
CA ASP A 129 -1.90 24.31 -9.20
C ASP A 129 -2.77 25.58 -9.11
N VAL A 130 -3.91 25.48 -8.44
CA VAL A 130 -4.86 26.58 -8.25
C VAL A 130 -5.16 26.77 -6.75
N LYS A 131 -5.66 27.95 -6.39
CA LYS A 131 -6.14 28.18 -5.05
C LYS A 131 -7.42 27.37 -4.80
N VAL A 132 -7.40 26.58 -3.72
CA VAL A 132 -8.56 25.78 -3.30
C VAL A 132 -9.45 26.61 -2.41
N ASP A 133 -10.57 27.07 -2.95
CA ASP A 133 -11.56 27.89 -2.27
C ASP A 133 -12.91 27.17 -2.15
N LYS A 134 -13.87 27.83 -1.50
CA LYS A 134 -15.27 27.41 -1.52
C LYS A 134 -15.75 27.22 -2.98
N ASP A 135 -16.57 26.20 -3.20
CA ASP A 135 -17.12 25.80 -4.49
C ASP A 135 -16.13 25.16 -5.49
N THR A 136 -14.83 25.01 -5.12
CA THR A 136 -13.88 24.21 -5.90
C THR A 136 -14.41 22.79 -6.08
N GLN A 137 -14.44 22.31 -7.32
CA GLN A 137 -15.00 21.00 -7.65
C GLN A 137 -14.00 19.88 -7.29
N LEU A 138 -14.55 18.81 -6.71
CA LEU A 138 -13.81 17.60 -6.31
C LEU A 138 -14.44 16.38 -6.96
N ARG A 139 -13.60 15.47 -7.45
CA ARG A 139 -14.00 14.18 -7.99
C ARG A 139 -13.19 13.06 -7.36
N GLU A 140 -13.88 12.03 -6.92
CA GLU A 140 -13.26 10.85 -6.34
C GLU A 140 -12.23 10.23 -7.30
N ILE A 141 -11.09 9.80 -6.75
CA ILE A 141 -10.13 8.95 -7.44
C ILE A 141 -10.26 7.55 -6.86
N PRO A 142 -10.83 6.59 -7.58
CA PRO A 142 -10.88 5.21 -7.12
C PRO A 142 -9.46 4.67 -6.95
N ARG A 143 -9.19 4.10 -5.78
CA ARG A 143 -7.89 3.50 -5.47
C ARG A 143 -8.05 2.05 -5.05
N PRO A 144 -7.11 1.17 -5.42
CA PRO A 144 -6.98 -0.11 -4.74
C PRO A 144 -6.67 0.14 -3.26
N GLU A 145 -6.98 -0.82 -2.41
CA GLU A 145 -6.75 -0.65 -0.96
C GLU A 145 -5.28 -0.79 -0.56
N GLY A 146 -4.37 -1.05 -1.50
CA GLY A 146 -2.96 -1.27 -1.25
C GLY A 146 -2.04 -0.41 -2.09
N GLU A 147 -0.87 -0.12 -1.55
CA GLU A 147 0.27 0.51 -2.22
C GLU A 147 1.44 -0.49 -2.24
N ALA A 148 2.17 -0.53 -3.36
CA ALA A 148 3.38 -1.35 -3.49
C ALA A 148 4.61 -0.46 -3.58
N SER A 149 5.68 -0.84 -2.87
CA SER A 149 6.94 -0.09 -2.87
C SER A 149 8.10 -1.02 -3.21
N LEU A 150 8.99 -0.55 -4.05
CA LEU A 150 10.32 -1.13 -4.27
C LEU A 150 11.36 -0.27 -3.57
N TYR A 151 12.34 -0.89 -2.93
CA TYR A 151 13.39 -0.15 -2.23
C TYR A 151 14.76 -0.84 -2.29
N ALA A 152 15.78 -0.02 -2.05
CA ALA A 152 17.13 -0.49 -1.82
C ALA A 152 17.68 0.18 -0.55
N HIS A 153 18.31 -0.60 0.31
CA HIS A 153 18.91 -0.16 1.57
C HIS A 153 20.40 -0.50 1.61
N LEU A 154 21.17 0.39 2.17
CA LEU A 154 22.50 0.08 2.70
C LEU A 154 22.30 -0.37 4.15
N VAL A 155 22.76 -1.56 4.46
CA VAL A 155 22.57 -2.24 5.76
C VAL A 155 23.91 -2.33 6.46
N SER A 156 23.96 -1.86 7.71
CA SER A 156 25.09 -2.05 8.61
C SER A 156 24.67 -2.97 9.75
N PHE A 157 25.38 -4.05 9.92
CA PHE A 157 25.16 -4.98 11.03
C PHE A 157 26.05 -4.56 12.22
N ASP A 158 25.44 -4.55 13.41
CA ASP A 158 26.17 -4.29 14.65
C ASP A 158 26.85 -5.58 15.12
N ASP A 159 28.09 -5.72 14.67
CA ASP A 159 28.97 -6.80 15.10
C ASP A 159 30.36 -6.26 15.37
N ASN A 160 30.96 -6.68 16.48
CA ASN A 160 32.28 -6.22 16.97
C ASN A 160 33.45 -6.51 16.00
N SER A 161 33.21 -7.05 14.81
CA SER A 161 34.30 -7.56 13.95
C SER A 161 34.39 -7.04 12.52
N SER A 162 33.36 -6.41 11.94
CA SER A 162 33.50 -5.80 10.61
C SER A 162 32.34 -4.82 10.29
N SER A 163 32.67 -3.63 9.85
CA SER A 163 31.72 -2.61 9.38
C SER A 163 31.45 -2.71 7.88
N ASP A 164 31.43 -3.89 7.32
CA ASP A 164 31.16 -4.06 5.90
C ASP A 164 29.66 -3.83 5.64
N GLY A 165 29.38 -2.81 4.84
CA GLY A 165 28.01 -2.45 4.45
C GLY A 165 27.48 -3.44 3.42
N SER A 166 26.32 -4.00 3.71
CA SER A 166 25.56 -4.87 2.80
C SER A 166 24.50 -4.07 2.04
N ILE A 167 24.03 -4.59 0.91
CA ILE A 167 22.94 -3.99 0.14
C ILE A 167 21.71 -4.90 0.23
N ALA A 168 20.58 -4.35 0.67
CA ALA A 168 19.29 -5.03 0.63
C ALA A 168 18.39 -4.43 -0.44
N VAL A 169 17.70 -5.27 -1.19
CA VAL A 169 16.65 -4.88 -2.13
C VAL A 169 15.35 -5.58 -1.74
N GLY A 170 14.27 -4.83 -1.69
CA GLY A 170 13.02 -5.37 -1.18
C GLY A 170 11.76 -4.79 -1.79
N LEU A 171 10.67 -5.47 -1.47
CA LEU A 171 9.31 -5.10 -1.77
C LEU A 171 8.55 -4.87 -0.46
N LYS A 172 7.80 -3.76 -0.37
CA LYS A 172 6.84 -3.50 0.71
C LYS A 172 5.45 -3.34 0.11
N ILE A 173 4.46 -3.94 0.74
CA ILE A 173 3.05 -3.72 0.45
C ILE A 173 2.44 -3.10 1.70
N SER A 174 1.70 -2.00 1.57
CA SER A 174 0.99 -1.35 2.67
C SER A 174 -0.47 -1.08 2.28
N LEU A 175 -1.36 -1.15 3.27
CA LEU A 175 -2.76 -0.78 3.06
C LEU A 175 -2.89 0.75 3.17
N THR A 176 -3.58 1.35 2.20
CA THR A 176 -3.82 2.82 2.18
C THR A 176 -4.85 3.27 3.20
N ARG A 177 -5.66 2.34 3.69
CA ARG A 177 -6.73 2.53 4.68
C ARG A 177 -6.41 1.73 5.92
N GLY A 178 -5.94 2.44 6.95
CA GLY A 178 -5.57 1.81 8.21
C GLY A 178 -6.71 1.73 9.21
N TYR A 179 -6.49 0.95 10.27
CA TYR A 179 -7.30 0.93 11.46
C TYR A 179 -6.78 1.99 12.44
N PHE A 180 -7.66 2.88 12.93
CA PHE A 180 -7.28 3.96 13.87
C PHE A 180 -6.12 4.86 13.39
N GLY A 181 -5.93 4.98 12.08
CA GLY A 181 -4.83 5.75 11.51
C GLY A 181 -3.51 4.98 11.35
N LEU A 182 -3.45 3.74 11.82
CA LEU A 182 -2.31 2.86 11.61
C LEU A 182 -2.52 2.04 10.32
N MET A 183 -1.62 2.13 9.38
CA MET A 183 -1.66 1.43 8.09
C MET A 183 -0.84 0.13 8.19
N PRO A 184 -1.48 -1.04 8.08
CA PRO A 184 -0.74 -2.30 8.06
C PRO A 184 0.21 -2.37 6.86
N TYR A 185 1.39 -2.96 7.08
CA TYR A 185 2.33 -3.27 6.00
C TYR A 185 2.93 -4.67 6.15
N ALA A 186 3.42 -5.20 5.04
CA ALA A 186 4.29 -6.35 4.98
C ALA A 186 5.47 -6.04 4.05
N PHE A 187 6.64 -6.61 4.33
CA PHE A 187 7.80 -6.49 3.45
C PHE A 187 8.55 -7.81 3.32
N ALA A 188 9.28 -7.92 2.22
CA ALA A 188 10.27 -8.95 2.00
C ALA A 188 11.48 -8.34 1.30
N GLN A 189 12.69 -8.77 1.66
CA GLN A 189 13.93 -8.26 1.09
C GLN A 189 14.98 -9.36 0.96
N ILE A 190 15.91 -9.15 0.03
CA ILE A 190 17.12 -9.95 -0.11
C ILE A 190 18.29 -9.03 0.18
N THR A 191 19.18 -9.45 1.07
CA THR A 191 20.41 -8.74 1.42
C THR A 191 21.59 -9.46 0.76
N PHE A 192 22.35 -8.72 -0.03
CA PHE A 192 23.57 -9.19 -0.71
C PHE A 192 24.76 -8.93 0.21
N ASP A 193 25.74 -9.83 0.16
CA ASP A 193 26.95 -9.79 1.02
C ASP A 193 26.59 -9.73 2.52
N GLU A 194 25.53 -10.42 2.90
CA GLU A 194 25.07 -10.49 4.27
C GLU A 194 26.03 -11.39 5.07
N PRO A 195 26.71 -10.86 6.13
CA PRO A 195 27.81 -11.54 6.79
C PRO A 195 27.36 -12.68 7.71
N LYS A 196 26.08 -12.78 8.04
CA LYS A 196 25.53 -13.78 8.97
C LYS A 196 24.97 -15.02 8.26
N GLY A 197 24.89 -15.02 6.93
CA GLY A 197 24.35 -16.13 6.14
C GLY A 197 22.82 -16.19 6.06
N TYR A 198 22.12 -15.08 6.39
CA TYR A 198 20.65 -15.01 6.40
C TYR A 198 20.13 -13.92 5.44
N PRO A 199 20.26 -14.13 4.13
CA PRO A 199 20.04 -13.08 3.14
C PRO A 199 18.57 -12.68 2.98
N ILE A 200 17.60 -13.47 3.46
CA ILE A 200 16.19 -13.18 3.31
C ILE A 200 15.64 -12.54 4.57
N GLY A 201 15.18 -11.29 4.47
CA GLY A 201 14.45 -10.58 5.49
C GLY A 201 12.97 -10.43 5.12
N PHE A 202 12.08 -10.52 6.09
CA PHE A 202 10.65 -10.28 5.91
C PHE A 202 10.05 -9.73 7.20
N GLY A 203 8.88 -9.13 7.09
CA GLY A 203 8.18 -8.65 8.29
C GLY A 203 6.81 -8.10 8.00
N VAL A 204 6.10 -7.85 9.10
CA VAL A 204 4.76 -7.26 9.11
C VAL A 204 4.67 -6.24 10.24
N GLY A 205 3.87 -5.20 10.05
CA GLY A 205 3.74 -4.18 11.08
C GLY A 205 2.68 -3.14 10.76
N GLY A 206 2.78 -2.01 11.45
CA GLY A 206 1.94 -0.85 11.24
C GLY A 206 2.79 0.40 11.02
N GLU A 207 2.34 1.26 10.15
CA GLU A 207 2.93 2.58 9.90
C GLU A 207 1.91 3.69 10.13
N TYR A 208 2.36 4.82 10.65
CA TYR A 208 1.57 6.02 10.87
C TYR A 208 2.20 7.18 10.11
N ALA A 209 1.43 7.84 9.26
CA ALA A 209 1.88 8.92 8.41
C ALA A 209 1.16 10.24 8.68
N ILE A 210 1.92 11.32 8.61
CA ILE A 210 1.40 12.70 8.59
C ILE A 210 1.76 13.35 7.25
N TYR A 211 0.85 14.17 6.74
CA TYR A 211 0.96 14.79 5.42
C TYR A 211 1.12 16.30 5.56
N LEU A 212 2.15 16.85 4.92
CA LEU A 212 2.46 18.27 4.83
C LEU A 212 2.55 18.66 3.35
N GLY A 213 1.39 18.77 2.71
CA GLY A 213 1.33 18.91 1.26
C GLY A 213 1.83 17.65 0.56
N ARG A 214 2.77 17.80 -0.38
CA ARG A 214 3.41 16.66 -1.07
C ARG A 214 4.36 15.85 -0.18
N LEU A 215 4.77 16.41 0.95
CA LEU A 215 5.65 15.74 1.90
C LEU A 215 4.83 14.83 2.83
N GLU A 216 5.28 13.60 2.98
CA GLU A 216 4.76 12.63 3.94
C GLU A 216 5.89 12.23 4.89
N LEU A 217 5.62 12.31 6.18
CA LEU A 217 6.51 11.82 7.22
C LEU A 217 5.84 10.63 7.88
N ALA A 218 6.52 9.50 7.98
CA ALA A 218 5.95 8.32 8.60
C ALA A 218 6.92 7.63 9.54
N ALA A 219 6.34 7.03 10.58
CA ALA A 219 7.02 6.10 11.47
C ALA A 219 6.38 4.72 11.32
N ARG A 220 7.18 3.67 11.47
CA ARG A 220 6.73 2.29 11.40
C ARG A 220 7.32 1.46 12.51
N VAL A 221 6.56 0.44 12.92
CA VAL A 221 6.99 -0.58 13.87
C VAL A 221 6.36 -1.91 13.51
N GLY A 222 7.09 -2.99 13.68
CA GLY A 222 6.60 -4.31 13.32
C GLY A 222 7.44 -5.44 13.87
N LEU A 223 7.05 -6.63 13.49
CA LEU A 223 7.80 -7.87 13.70
C LEU A 223 8.55 -8.18 12.40
N ALA A 224 9.77 -8.66 12.57
CA ALA A 224 10.61 -9.08 11.45
C ALA A 224 11.19 -10.47 11.71
N GLY A 225 11.61 -11.12 10.66
CA GLY A 225 12.31 -12.38 10.69
C GLY A 225 13.35 -12.47 9.60
N SER A 226 14.33 -13.33 9.77
CA SER A 226 15.31 -13.66 8.75
C SER A 226 15.39 -15.17 8.50
N SER A 227 15.80 -15.52 7.29
CA SER A 227 15.81 -16.90 6.81
C SER A 227 16.94 -17.14 5.82
N CYS A 228 17.45 -18.37 5.81
CA CYS A 228 18.39 -18.88 4.81
C CYS A 228 17.73 -19.73 3.70
N VAL A 229 16.40 -19.78 3.63
CA VAL A 229 15.63 -20.68 2.73
C VAL A 229 16.09 -20.67 1.28
N LEU A 230 16.54 -19.51 0.76
CA LEU A 230 17.01 -19.44 -0.62
C LEU A 230 18.31 -20.25 -0.84
N ILE A 231 19.18 -20.27 0.18
CA ILE A 231 20.47 -21.00 0.14
C ILE A 231 20.20 -22.49 0.33
N THR A 232 19.34 -22.86 1.29
CA THR A 232 18.96 -24.26 1.52
C THR A 232 18.20 -24.85 0.36
N TRP A 233 17.26 -24.12 -0.27
CA TRP A 233 16.58 -24.62 -1.47
C TRP A 233 17.55 -24.89 -2.65
N LEU A 234 18.57 -24.06 -2.82
CA LEU A 234 19.65 -24.31 -3.78
C LEU A 234 20.56 -25.48 -3.35
N GLN A 235 20.77 -25.66 -2.04
CA GLN A 235 21.57 -26.76 -1.49
C GLN A 235 20.78 -28.08 -1.43
N ASP A 236 19.49 -28.06 -1.08
CA ASP A 236 18.59 -29.22 -1.02
C ASP A 236 18.30 -29.81 -2.42
N ALA A 237 18.47 -29.01 -3.48
CA ALA A 237 18.57 -29.57 -4.83
C ALA A 237 19.80 -30.50 -4.97
N PHE A 238 20.75 -30.47 -4.02
CA PHE A 238 22.00 -31.24 -4.02
C PHE A 238 22.31 -32.01 -2.73
N SER A 239 21.55 -31.86 -1.63
CA SER A 239 21.77 -32.59 -0.37
C SER A 239 20.52 -32.69 0.52
N ASN A 240 20.29 -33.87 1.12
CA ASN A 240 19.21 -34.13 2.09
C ASN A 240 19.63 -33.63 3.48
N SER A 241 19.26 -32.42 3.87
CA SER A 241 19.42 -31.93 5.25
C SER A 241 18.13 -31.34 5.83
N ASP A 242 17.81 -31.73 7.07
CA ASP A 242 16.68 -31.22 7.86
C ASP A 242 17.01 -29.83 8.46
N ASP A 243 17.18 -28.80 7.62
CA ASP A 243 17.61 -27.49 8.09
C ASP A 243 16.42 -26.58 8.50
N THR A 244 16.63 -25.84 9.58
CA THR A 244 15.68 -24.90 10.16
C THR A 244 15.52 -23.69 9.23
N TYR A 245 14.34 -23.51 8.65
CA TYR A 245 14.05 -22.48 7.66
C TYR A 245 14.04 -21.04 8.22
N PHE A 246 13.76 -20.87 9.51
CA PHE A 246 13.73 -19.57 10.20
C PHE A 246 14.76 -19.56 11.31
N THR A 247 15.66 -18.59 11.27
CA THR A 247 16.78 -18.53 12.20
C THR A 247 16.66 -17.42 13.22
N HIS A 248 16.01 -16.32 12.85
CA HIS A 248 15.84 -15.18 13.73
C HIS A 248 14.44 -14.58 13.60
N TYR A 249 13.98 -13.98 14.69
CA TYR A 249 12.79 -13.14 14.73
C TYR A 249 13.05 -11.94 15.64
N GLY A 250 12.33 -10.86 15.42
CA GLY A 250 12.60 -9.66 16.22
C GLY A 250 11.68 -8.50 15.90
N LEU A 251 12.16 -7.33 16.28
CA LEU A 251 11.45 -6.08 16.10
C LEU A 251 12.08 -5.29 14.95
N ASN A 252 11.21 -4.71 14.15
CA ASN A 252 11.55 -3.75 13.12
C ASN A 252 10.97 -2.39 13.50
N ALA A 253 11.78 -1.35 13.53
CA ALA A 253 11.34 0.02 13.72
C ALA A 253 11.98 0.92 12.65
N GLY A 254 11.28 1.96 12.20
CA GLY A 254 11.84 2.85 11.21
C GLY A 254 11.02 4.11 10.99
N ALA A 255 11.59 5.00 10.21
CA ALA A 255 10.94 6.22 9.75
C ALA A 255 11.26 6.44 8.27
N TYR A 256 10.36 7.10 7.57
CA TYR A 256 10.63 7.54 6.21
C TYR A 256 10.05 8.94 5.93
N VAL A 257 10.69 9.58 4.98
CA VAL A 257 10.25 10.84 4.40
C VAL A 257 9.96 10.58 2.93
N SER A 258 8.74 10.82 2.49
CA SER A 258 8.37 10.64 1.10
C SER A 258 7.90 11.93 0.44
N TRP A 259 8.11 12.01 -0.86
CA TRP A 259 7.66 13.10 -1.70
C TRP A 259 6.77 12.58 -2.82
N LEU A 260 5.57 13.14 -2.93
CA LEU A 260 4.61 12.81 -3.98
C LEU A 260 5.04 13.44 -5.31
N LEU A 261 5.58 12.64 -6.23
CA LEU A 261 5.98 13.08 -7.56
C LEU A 261 4.77 13.33 -8.46
N SER A 262 3.88 12.36 -8.49
CA SER A 262 2.64 12.40 -9.25
C SER A 262 1.48 11.89 -8.41
N ARG A 263 0.28 11.89 -8.95
CA ARG A 263 -0.90 11.31 -8.31
C ARG A 263 -0.69 9.87 -7.85
N ASP A 264 0.09 9.10 -8.61
CA ASP A 264 0.22 7.65 -8.47
C ASP A 264 1.60 7.19 -7.98
N THR A 265 2.56 8.11 -7.81
CA THR A 265 3.95 7.75 -7.52
C THR A 265 4.56 8.63 -6.43
N LYS A 266 5.18 7.99 -5.43
CA LYS A 266 5.98 8.64 -4.38
C LYS A 266 7.42 8.11 -4.44
N ILE A 267 8.38 8.97 -4.15
CA ILE A 267 9.74 8.57 -3.80
C ILE A 267 9.95 8.78 -2.30
N TYR A 268 10.78 7.97 -1.68
CA TYR A 268 11.06 8.13 -0.26
C TYR A 268 12.50 7.78 0.09
N ALA A 269 12.96 8.40 1.18
CA ALA A 269 14.16 8.01 1.92
C ALA A 269 13.72 7.41 3.26
N SER A 270 14.39 6.37 3.71
CA SER A 270 14.05 5.65 4.93
C SER A 270 15.26 5.36 5.79
N LEU A 271 15.01 5.32 7.10
CA LEU A 271 15.91 4.81 8.12
C LEU A 271 15.18 3.68 8.85
N GLN A 272 15.84 2.55 9.02
CA GLN A 272 15.26 1.37 9.68
C GLN A 272 16.27 0.79 10.66
N TYR A 273 15.75 0.24 11.73
CA TYR A 273 16.50 -0.52 12.73
C TYR A 273 15.80 -1.86 12.97
N ASP A 274 16.57 -2.93 12.90
CA ASP A 274 16.14 -4.30 13.12
C ASP A 274 16.86 -4.85 14.33
N LEU A 275 16.12 -5.39 15.31
CA LEU A 275 16.64 -6.12 16.46
C LEU A 275 16.21 -7.57 16.32
N MET A 276 17.15 -8.46 16.03
CA MET A 276 16.92 -9.85 15.73
C MET A 276 17.43 -10.75 16.86
N LEU A 277 16.54 -11.58 17.39
CA LEU A 277 16.83 -12.60 18.40
C LEU A 277 17.00 -13.95 17.71
N GLY A 278 18.09 -14.64 18.01
CA GLY A 278 18.35 -15.98 17.49
C GLY A 278 17.37 -17.02 18.04
N LEU A 279 16.93 -17.92 17.18
CA LEU A 279 16.19 -19.12 17.58
C LEU A 279 17.17 -20.25 17.94
N LEU A 280 16.68 -21.29 18.65
CA LEU A 280 17.43 -22.52 18.88
C LEU A 280 17.53 -23.29 17.56
N ASP A 281 18.72 -23.80 17.24
CA ASP A 281 18.91 -24.71 16.14
C ASP A 281 18.37 -26.12 16.47
N GLY A 282 18.40 -27.01 15.51
CA GLY A 282 17.97 -28.40 15.68
C GLY A 282 18.84 -29.21 16.71
N LEU A 283 20.00 -28.70 17.11
CA LEU A 283 20.90 -29.26 18.12
C LEU A 283 20.70 -28.62 19.50
N GLY A 284 19.82 -27.59 19.59
CA GLY A 284 19.54 -26.87 20.84
C GLY A 284 20.53 -25.73 21.14
N GLU A 285 21.37 -25.35 20.20
CA GLU A 285 22.23 -24.18 20.29
C GLU A 285 21.46 -22.90 19.87
N LEU A 286 21.71 -21.78 20.55
CA LEU A 286 21.05 -20.51 20.26
C LEU A 286 21.83 -19.79 19.17
N PHE A 287 21.18 -19.39 18.06
CA PHE A 287 21.76 -18.48 17.09
C PHE A 287 22.07 -17.13 17.74
N ASN A 288 23.19 -16.53 17.36
CA ASN A 288 23.59 -15.23 17.89
C ASN A 288 22.59 -14.14 17.47
N SER A 289 22.07 -13.42 18.46
CA SER A 289 21.27 -12.21 18.23
C SER A 289 22.09 -11.14 17.56
N PHE A 290 21.49 -10.35 16.70
CA PHE A 290 22.14 -9.21 16.04
C PHE A 290 21.20 -8.02 15.90
N SER A 291 21.78 -6.84 15.67
CA SER A 291 21.02 -5.68 15.22
C SER A 291 21.54 -5.19 13.88
N ALA A 292 20.67 -4.54 13.13
CA ALA A 292 21.01 -3.95 11.84
C ALA A 292 20.39 -2.56 11.70
N THR A 293 21.18 -1.61 11.22
CA THR A 293 20.69 -0.28 10.83
C THR A 293 20.73 -0.17 9.31
N SER A 294 19.64 0.31 8.72
CA SER A 294 19.52 0.44 7.27
C SER A 294 19.11 1.85 6.89
N ILE A 295 19.77 2.39 5.87
CA ILE A 295 19.38 3.64 5.21
C ILE A 295 19.11 3.34 3.75
N GLY A 296 18.02 3.85 3.20
CA GLY A 296 17.69 3.55 1.83
C GLY A 296 16.74 4.51 1.14
N LEU A 297 16.54 4.21 -0.12
CA LEU A 297 15.64 4.91 -1.03
C LEU A 297 14.64 3.94 -1.62
N GLY A 298 13.46 4.44 -1.95
CA GLY A 298 12.44 3.63 -2.58
C GLY A 298 11.44 4.45 -3.39
N VAL A 299 10.65 3.71 -4.16
CA VAL A 299 9.55 4.22 -4.97
C VAL A 299 8.29 3.48 -4.58
N THR A 300 7.21 4.20 -4.34
CA THR A 300 5.88 3.65 -4.05
C THR A 300 4.93 3.93 -5.20
N PHE A 301 4.20 2.92 -5.60
CA PHE A 301 3.11 2.96 -6.58
C PHE A 301 1.78 2.74 -5.87
N LYS A 302 0.81 3.60 -6.19
CA LYS A 302 -0.54 3.58 -5.61
C LYS A 302 -1.53 2.84 -6.48
#